data_a9a6954db3192d91734b5e4fd31f001e
#
_entry.id   a9a6954db3192d91734b5e4fd31f001e
#
_cell.length_a   1.000
_cell.length_b   1.000
_cell.length_c   1.000
_cell.angle_alpha   90.00
_cell.angle_beta   90.00
_cell.angle_gamma   90.00
#
_symmetry.space_group_name_H-M   'P 1'
#
loop_
_entity.id
_entity.type
_entity.pdbx_description
1 polymer ?
#
loop_
_entity_poly.entity_id
_entity_poly.type
_entity_poly.pdbx_seq_one_letter_code
_entity_poly.pdbx_strand_id
1 'polypeptide(L)'
;MKKIKLFDPVIGISEEREIIKILRSGFWASGSGSGKVQEFEKKFSKYLNSDQCVAVNSGTAALNLALSLLDIKNKEVILPSLSFVATAHAVTLNGGKPVFADVDSETLCIDPKQIMKLITKKTAAILPVHFAGIACNLNEISQLCQENNIKLIEDAAHAA
;
A
#
# COMPACT_ATOMS: atom_id res chain seq x y z
N MET A 1 0.55 -15.61 31.48
CA MET A 1 0.41 -14.45 30.58
C MET A 1 -0.27 -14.89 29.28
N LYS A 2 -1.30 -14.18 28.83
CA LYS A 2 -1.96 -14.46 27.56
C LYS A 2 -0.98 -14.08 26.43
N LYS A 3 -0.64 -15.02 25.56
CA LYS A 3 0.29 -14.77 24.43
C LYS A 3 -0.45 -13.94 23.38
N ILE A 4 0.06 -12.76 23.08
CA ILE A 4 -0.44 -11.90 22.00
C ILE A 4 0.25 -12.37 20.72
N LYS A 5 -0.54 -12.78 19.73
CA LYS A 5 -0.02 -13.17 18.41
C LYS A 5 0.12 -11.92 17.53
N LEU A 6 1.15 -11.88 16.71
CA LEU A 6 1.32 -10.83 15.70
C LEU A 6 0.25 -10.89 14.60
N PHE A 7 -0.21 -12.11 14.31
CA PHE A 7 -1.24 -12.38 13.32
C PHE A 7 -2.27 -13.35 13.92
N ASP A 8 -3.50 -12.89 14.08
CA ASP A 8 -4.60 -13.66 14.70
C ASP A 8 -5.94 -13.29 14.04
N PRO A 9 -6.19 -13.75 12.79
CA PRO A 9 -7.41 -13.40 12.07
C PRO A 9 -8.63 -13.97 12.81
N VAL A 10 -9.68 -13.15 12.90
CA VAL A 10 -10.96 -13.53 13.47
C VAL A 10 -11.85 -14.09 12.36
N ILE A 11 -12.23 -15.35 12.47
CA ILE A 11 -13.10 -16.05 11.52
C ILE A 11 -14.32 -16.55 12.26
N GLY A 12 -15.51 -16.23 11.75
CA GLY A 12 -16.79 -16.69 12.29
C GLY A 12 -17.67 -17.32 11.23
N ILE A 13 -18.89 -17.67 11.64
CA ILE A 13 -19.89 -18.31 10.77
C ILE A 13 -20.28 -17.42 9.58
N SER A 14 -20.18 -16.09 9.72
CA SER A 14 -20.48 -15.14 8.64
C SER A 14 -19.49 -15.27 7.48
N GLU A 15 -18.20 -15.34 7.77
CA GLU A 15 -17.14 -15.51 6.79
C GLU A 15 -17.25 -16.87 6.08
N GLU A 16 -17.48 -17.95 6.85
CA GLU A 16 -17.69 -19.29 6.30
C GLU A 16 -18.88 -19.33 5.31
N ARG A 17 -20.01 -18.73 5.68
CA ARG A 17 -21.20 -18.69 4.82
C ARG A 17 -20.95 -17.92 3.53
N GLU A 18 -20.25 -16.80 3.58
CA GLU A 18 -19.95 -16.01 2.38
C GLU A 18 -18.97 -16.75 1.46
N ILE A 19 -17.96 -17.42 2.00
CA ILE A 19 -17.05 -18.26 1.19
C ILE A 19 -17.80 -19.38 0.49
N ILE A 20 -18.72 -20.09 1.20
CA ILE A 20 -19.53 -21.16 0.61
C ILE A 20 -20.41 -20.60 -0.52
N LYS A 21 -21.01 -19.43 -0.36
CA LYS A 21 -21.81 -18.79 -1.42
C LYS A 21 -20.95 -18.47 -2.65
N ILE A 22 -19.74 -17.94 -2.45
CA ILE A 22 -18.81 -17.65 -3.55
C ILE A 22 -18.42 -18.93 -4.29
N LEU A 23 -18.03 -19.98 -3.56
CA LEU A 23 -17.67 -21.27 -4.17
C LEU A 23 -18.82 -21.85 -5.02
N ARG A 24 -20.05 -21.77 -4.53
CA ARG A 24 -21.23 -22.30 -5.23
C ARG A 24 -21.69 -21.40 -6.37
N SER A 25 -21.33 -20.14 -6.39
CA SER A 25 -21.75 -19.20 -7.43
C SER A 25 -21.08 -19.44 -8.79
N GLY A 26 -19.90 -20.04 -8.80
CA GLY A 26 -19.04 -20.15 -10.00
C GLY A 26 -18.37 -18.83 -10.42
N PHE A 27 -18.62 -17.73 -9.72
CA PHE A 27 -18.02 -16.41 -10.01
C PHE A 27 -16.85 -16.14 -9.06
N TRP A 28 -15.67 -16.58 -9.45
CA TRP A 28 -14.46 -16.52 -8.61
C TRP A 28 -13.48 -15.42 -8.99
N ALA A 29 -13.78 -14.66 -10.06
CA ALA A 29 -12.91 -13.60 -10.57
C ALA A 29 -13.71 -12.33 -10.90
N SER A 30 -13.00 -11.21 -11.04
CA SER A 30 -13.60 -9.87 -11.30
C SER A 30 -14.19 -9.69 -12.70
N GLY A 31 -13.90 -10.56 -13.64
CA GLY A 31 -14.14 -10.30 -15.08
C GLY A 31 -15.58 -10.30 -15.59
N SER A 32 -16.58 -10.69 -14.81
CA SER A 32 -17.97 -10.83 -15.28
C SER A 32 -18.93 -9.72 -14.86
N GLY A 33 -18.45 -8.71 -14.14
CA GLY A 33 -19.25 -7.51 -13.85
C GLY A 33 -20.29 -7.60 -12.73
N SER A 34 -20.49 -8.74 -12.06
CA SER A 34 -21.56 -8.92 -11.07
C SER A 34 -21.18 -9.83 -9.89
N GLY A 35 -19.96 -9.81 -9.44
CA GLY A 35 -19.47 -10.69 -8.38
C GLY A 35 -19.13 -9.98 -7.07
N LYS A 36 -18.71 -10.75 -6.08
CA LYS A 36 -18.29 -10.28 -4.75
C LYS A 36 -17.08 -9.35 -4.80
N VAL A 37 -16.20 -9.48 -5.80
CA VAL A 37 -15.08 -8.57 -6.02
C VAL A 37 -15.58 -7.14 -6.26
N GLN A 38 -16.53 -6.94 -7.17
CA GLN A 38 -17.10 -5.61 -7.42
C GLN A 38 -17.89 -5.05 -6.22
N GLU A 39 -18.60 -5.92 -5.49
CA GLU A 39 -19.27 -5.51 -4.25
C GLU A 39 -18.24 -5.00 -3.22
N PHE A 40 -17.11 -5.70 -3.10
CA PHE A 40 -16.01 -5.30 -2.24
C PHE A 40 -15.41 -3.96 -2.71
N GLU A 41 -15.06 -3.83 -3.99
CA GLU A 41 -14.47 -2.61 -4.57
C GLU A 41 -15.36 -1.38 -4.31
N LYS A 42 -16.67 -1.51 -4.53
CA LYS A 42 -17.63 -0.43 -4.25
C LYS A 42 -17.73 -0.07 -2.76
N LYS A 43 -17.75 -1.07 -1.88
CA LYS A 43 -17.80 -0.83 -0.43
C LYS A 43 -16.52 -0.21 0.09
N PHE A 44 -15.39 -0.69 -0.40
CA PHE A 44 -14.08 -0.23 0.05
C PHE A 44 -13.77 1.18 -0.48
N SER A 45 -14.10 1.48 -1.74
CA SER A 45 -13.97 2.84 -2.27
C SER A 45 -14.84 3.84 -1.47
N LYS A 46 -16.07 3.44 -1.13
CA LYS A 46 -16.95 4.26 -0.28
C LYS A 46 -16.37 4.46 1.14
N TYR A 47 -15.81 3.40 1.73
CA TYR A 47 -15.19 3.47 3.06
C TYR A 47 -14.00 4.43 3.09
N LEU A 48 -13.16 4.40 2.05
CA LEU A 48 -12.00 5.28 1.91
C LEU A 48 -12.33 6.67 1.34
N ASN A 49 -13.61 6.92 0.99
CA ASN A 49 -14.03 8.12 0.26
C ASN A 49 -13.19 8.37 -0.99
N SER A 50 -12.86 7.30 -1.72
CA SER A 50 -12.12 7.34 -2.98
C SER A 50 -13.05 7.14 -4.16
N ASP A 51 -12.68 7.69 -5.34
CA ASP A 51 -13.48 7.56 -6.56
C ASP A 51 -13.50 6.13 -7.09
N GLN A 52 -12.41 5.38 -6.91
CA GLN A 52 -12.24 4.04 -7.46
C GLN A 52 -11.44 3.14 -6.52
N CYS A 53 -11.70 1.84 -6.64
CA CYS A 53 -10.95 0.78 -6.00
C CYS A 53 -10.79 -0.39 -6.98
N VAL A 54 -9.62 -0.99 -7.01
CA VAL A 54 -9.32 -2.19 -7.79
C VAL A 54 -8.79 -3.26 -6.85
N ALA A 55 -9.49 -4.37 -6.75
CA ALA A 55 -9.07 -5.51 -5.94
C ALA A 55 -8.07 -6.38 -6.70
N VAL A 56 -7.00 -6.73 -6.02
CA VAL A 56 -5.96 -7.66 -6.48
C VAL A 56 -5.74 -8.76 -5.44
N ASN A 57 -4.97 -9.78 -5.79
CA ASN A 57 -4.82 -10.97 -4.95
C ASN A 57 -3.84 -10.80 -3.76
N SER A 58 -3.12 -9.69 -3.68
CA SER A 58 -2.18 -9.41 -2.58
C SER A 58 -1.77 -7.94 -2.54
N GLY A 59 -1.31 -7.45 -1.38
CA GLY A 59 -0.70 -6.12 -1.26
C GLY A 59 0.53 -5.95 -2.16
N THR A 60 1.33 -7.00 -2.34
CA THR A 60 2.45 -7.00 -3.29
C THR A 60 2.00 -6.70 -4.71
N ALA A 61 0.90 -7.33 -5.17
CA ALA A 61 0.32 -7.07 -6.47
C ALA A 61 -0.25 -5.64 -6.56
N ALA A 62 -0.86 -5.14 -5.48
CA ALA A 62 -1.37 -3.78 -5.42
C ALA A 62 -0.25 -2.73 -5.57
N LEU A 63 0.84 -2.87 -4.83
CA LEU A 63 2.01 -1.99 -4.93
C LEU A 63 2.64 -2.04 -6.32
N ASN A 64 2.81 -3.24 -6.88
CA ASN A 64 3.34 -3.40 -8.22
C ASN A 64 2.46 -2.73 -9.28
N LEU A 65 1.14 -2.90 -9.18
CA LEU A 65 0.18 -2.26 -10.08
C LEU A 65 0.21 -0.73 -9.94
N ALA A 66 0.18 -0.20 -8.73
CA ALA A 66 0.22 1.24 -8.48
C ALA A 66 1.49 1.88 -9.05
N LEU A 67 2.65 1.26 -8.83
CA LEU A 67 3.93 1.75 -9.36
C LEU A 67 4.04 1.61 -10.88
N SER A 68 3.39 0.62 -11.49
CA SER A 68 3.37 0.44 -12.95
C SER A 68 2.67 1.58 -13.70
N LEU A 69 1.84 2.35 -13.02
CA LEU A 69 1.17 3.54 -13.57
C LEU A 69 2.08 4.77 -13.59
N LEU A 70 3.25 4.68 -12.97
CA LEU A 70 4.22 5.78 -12.89
C LEU A 70 5.43 5.51 -13.79
N ASP A 71 5.96 6.58 -14.39
CA ASP A 71 7.23 6.51 -15.09
C ASP A 71 8.39 6.55 -14.08
N ILE A 72 8.71 5.40 -13.48
CA ILE A 72 9.79 5.26 -12.49
C ILE A 72 11.03 4.53 -13.03
N LYS A 73 11.03 4.13 -14.30
CA LYS A 73 12.16 3.41 -14.90
C LYS A 73 13.44 4.25 -14.82
N ASN A 74 14.50 3.68 -14.24
CA ASN A 74 15.77 4.33 -13.96
C ASN A 74 15.69 5.57 -13.02
N LYS A 75 14.55 5.77 -12.35
CA LYS A 75 14.33 6.84 -11.37
C LYS A 75 14.36 6.30 -9.94
N GLU A 76 14.44 7.18 -8.98
CA GLU A 76 14.50 6.87 -7.56
C GLU A 76 13.11 6.91 -6.94
N VAL A 77 12.82 5.93 -6.07
CA VAL A 77 11.64 5.91 -5.21
C VAL A 77 12.10 5.83 -3.77
N ILE A 78 11.76 6.83 -2.96
CA ILE A 78 12.12 6.88 -1.55
C ILE A 78 11.10 6.10 -0.74
N LEU A 79 11.57 5.17 0.10
CA LEU A 79 10.74 4.32 0.97
C LEU A 79 11.45 4.09 2.31
N PRO A 80 10.73 3.67 3.38
CA PRO A 80 11.36 3.44 4.66
C PRO A 80 12.29 2.22 4.65
N SER A 81 13.35 2.27 5.45
CA SER A 81 14.22 1.11 5.69
C SER A 81 13.54 -0.02 6.48
N LEU A 82 12.53 0.31 7.28
CA LEU A 82 11.69 -0.63 8.00
C LEU A 82 10.39 -0.87 7.23
N SER A 83 10.33 -1.97 6.48
CA SER A 83 9.17 -2.38 5.70
C SER A 83 9.20 -3.87 5.40
N PHE A 84 8.14 -4.39 4.82
CA PHE A 84 8.15 -5.70 4.18
C PHE A 84 8.89 -5.62 2.84
N VAL A 85 9.59 -6.69 2.48
CA VAL A 85 10.41 -6.74 1.26
C VAL A 85 9.65 -6.42 -0.03
N ALA A 86 8.34 -6.66 -0.04
CA ALA A 86 7.48 -6.38 -1.19
C ALA A 86 7.47 -4.90 -1.59
N THR A 87 7.58 -3.97 -0.62
CA THR A 87 7.61 -2.53 -0.87
C THR A 87 8.80 -2.15 -1.77
N ALA A 88 9.99 -2.66 -1.47
CA ALA A 88 11.19 -2.41 -2.30
C ALA A 88 11.18 -3.22 -3.60
N HIS A 89 10.70 -4.48 -3.56
CA HIS A 89 10.60 -5.31 -4.76
C HIS A 89 9.65 -4.72 -5.80
N ALA A 90 8.52 -4.14 -5.39
CA ALA A 90 7.60 -3.50 -6.33
C ALA A 90 8.28 -2.35 -7.10
N VAL A 91 9.18 -1.59 -6.45
CA VAL A 91 9.98 -0.56 -7.11
C VAL A 91 10.93 -1.17 -8.15
N THR A 92 11.69 -2.20 -7.76
CA THR A 92 12.69 -2.82 -8.67
C THR A 92 12.03 -3.53 -9.84
N LEU A 93 10.89 -4.19 -9.63
CA LEU A 93 10.13 -4.86 -10.70
C LEU A 93 9.62 -3.88 -11.76
N ASN A 94 9.34 -2.63 -11.37
CA ASN A 94 8.96 -1.56 -12.30
C ASN A 94 10.17 -0.77 -12.85
N GLY A 95 11.40 -1.29 -12.66
CA GLY A 95 12.63 -0.69 -13.17
C GLY A 95 13.10 0.55 -12.41
N GLY A 96 12.49 0.86 -11.27
CA GLY A 96 12.91 1.93 -10.37
C GLY A 96 14.07 1.50 -9.46
N LYS A 97 14.71 2.49 -8.84
CA LYS A 97 15.76 2.31 -7.84
C LYS A 97 15.20 2.65 -6.46
N PRO A 98 15.07 1.70 -5.52
CA PRO A 98 14.69 2.00 -4.16
C PRO A 98 15.79 2.80 -3.45
N VAL A 99 15.39 3.87 -2.75
CA VAL A 99 16.24 4.70 -1.90
C VAL A 99 15.66 4.66 -0.49
N PHE A 100 16.43 4.12 0.44
CA PHE A 100 15.95 3.89 1.80
C PHE A 100 16.16 5.12 2.68
N ALA A 101 15.07 5.63 3.24
CA ALA A 101 15.08 6.63 4.29
C ALA A 101 14.97 5.95 5.66
N ASP A 102 15.59 6.55 6.67
CA ASP A 102 15.42 6.08 8.04
C ASP A 102 14.04 6.42 8.59
N VAL A 103 13.67 5.75 9.66
CA VAL A 103 12.38 5.90 10.32
C VAL A 103 12.53 6.74 11.60
N ASP A 104 11.45 7.37 11.98
CA ASP A 104 11.31 7.99 13.30
C ASP A 104 11.27 6.91 14.40
N SER A 105 12.04 7.09 15.46
CA SER A 105 12.22 6.08 16.52
C SER A 105 10.99 5.84 17.38
N GLU A 106 10.04 6.78 17.41
CA GLU A 106 8.82 6.66 18.22
C GLU A 106 7.67 6.02 17.41
N THR A 107 7.50 6.45 16.17
CA THR A 107 6.40 5.99 15.31
C THR A 107 6.76 4.80 14.44
N LEU A 108 8.05 4.56 14.21
CA LEU A 108 8.59 3.58 13.25
C LEU A 108 8.13 3.82 11.80
N CYS A 109 7.53 4.97 11.54
CA CYS A 109 7.19 5.44 10.20
C CYS A 109 8.36 6.21 9.58
N ILE A 110 8.37 6.31 8.27
CA ILE A 110 9.40 7.07 7.54
C ILE A 110 9.50 8.52 8.06
N ASP A 111 10.72 8.99 8.35
CA ASP A 111 10.96 10.35 8.84
C ASP A 111 11.02 11.36 7.67
N PRO A 112 10.10 12.35 7.61
CA PRO A 112 10.11 13.38 6.57
C PRO A 112 11.43 14.15 6.45
N LYS A 113 12.15 14.33 7.58
CA LYS A 113 13.46 14.98 7.58
C LYS A 113 14.53 14.15 6.85
N GLN A 114 14.41 12.83 6.89
CA GLN A 114 15.30 11.95 6.13
C GLN A 114 14.90 11.92 4.65
N ILE A 115 13.60 11.92 4.36
CA ILE A 115 13.10 12.04 2.97
C ILE A 115 13.70 13.29 2.31
N MET A 116 13.61 14.44 2.96
CA MET A 116 14.10 15.73 2.43
C MET A 116 15.58 15.69 2.05
N LYS A 117 16.42 14.97 2.81
CA LYS A 117 17.84 14.81 2.51
C LYS A 117 18.13 13.93 1.29
N LEU A 118 17.19 13.06 0.94
CA LEU A 118 17.35 12.05 -0.11
C LEU A 118 16.72 12.46 -1.45
N ILE A 119 15.93 13.53 -1.48
CA ILE A 119 15.30 14.03 -2.71
C ILE A 119 16.40 14.49 -3.68
N THR A 120 16.33 13.97 -4.90
CA THR A 120 17.20 14.35 -6.02
C THR A 120 16.35 14.67 -7.26
N LYS A 121 16.97 15.17 -8.32
CA LYS A 121 16.32 15.37 -9.63
C LYS A 121 15.81 14.05 -10.27
N LYS A 122 16.24 12.89 -9.74
CA LYS A 122 15.81 11.55 -10.19
C LYS A 122 14.67 10.98 -9.34
N THR A 123 14.31 11.60 -8.23
CA THR A 123 13.23 11.12 -7.36
C THR A 123 11.89 11.29 -8.07
N ALA A 124 11.21 10.16 -8.33
CA ALA A 124 9.92 10.12 -9.01
C ALA A 124 8.75 9.90 -8.06
N ALA A 125 8.97 9.17 -6.98
CA ALA A 125 7.93 8.89 -5.99
C ALA A 125 8.49 8.77 -4.57
N ILE A 126 7.60 8.98 -3.60
CA ILE A 126 7.79 8.64 -2.19
C ILE A 126 6.73 7.58 -1.87
N LEU A 127 7.16 6.50 -1.20
CA LEU A 127 6.33 5.35 -0.85
C LEU A 127 6.41 5.11 0.67
N PRO A 128 5.69 5.91 1.50
CA PRO A 128 5.60 5.69 2.94
C PRO A 128 4.84 4.40 3.25
N VAL A 129 5.16 3.82 4.41
CA VAL A 129 4.49 2.62 4.95
C VAL A 129 3.89 2.98 6.31
N HIS A 130 2.60 2.79 6.47
CA HIS A 130 1.90 3.02 7.74
C HIS A 130 2.16 1.86 8.70
N PHE A 131 3.35 1.84 9.29
CA PHE A 131 3.81 0.70 10.07
C PHE A 131 2.93 0.46 11.30
N ALA A 132 2.52 -0.80 11.50
CA ALA A 132 1.62 -1.25 12.56
C ALA A 132 0.28 -0.46 12.64
N GLY A 133 -0.17 0.16 11.55
CA GLY A 133 -1.39 0.97 11.49
C GLY A 133 -1.21 2.42 11.95
N ILE A 134 0.02 2.82 12.27
CA ILE A 134 0.31 4.22 12.62
C ILE A 134 0.44 5.02 11.32
N ALA A 135 -0.35 6.08 11.17
CA ALA A 135 -0.27 6.94 10.01
C ALA A 135 1.07 7.70 9.96
N CYS A 136 1.73 7.67 8.80
CA CYS A 136 2.88 8.54 8.55
C CYS A 136 2.47 10.03 8.65
N ASN A 137 3.42 10.93 8.82
CA ASN A 137 3.17 12.37 8.74
C ASN A 137 2.87 12.81 7.28
N LEU A 138 1.67 12.43 6.82
CA LEU A 138 1.26 12.65 5.42
C LEU A 138 1.19 14.14 5.05
N ASN A 139 0.90 15.02 6.01
CA ASN A 139 0.87 16.47 5.74
C ASN A 139 2.24 16.95 5.25
N GLU A 140 3.30 16.63 5.98
CA GLU A 140 4.66 17.03 5.64
C GLU A 140 5.16 16.29 4.39
N ILE A 141 4.89 14.99 4.28
CA ILE A 141 5.28 14.19 3.10
C ILE A 141 4.57 14.71 1.83
N SER A 142 3.26 15.01 1.90
CA SER A 142 2.51 15.55 0.77
C SER A 142 3.03 16.92 0.34
N GLN A 143 3.40 17.77 1.30
CA GLN A 143 4.01 19.06 1.01
C GLN A 143 5.34 18.86 0.26
N LEU A 144 6.24 18.00 0.74
CA LEU A 144 7.49 17.66 0.06
C LEU A 144 7.24 17.13 -1.37
N CYS A 145 6.22 16.31 -1.56
CA CYS A 145 5.83 15.80 -2.87
C CYS A 145 5.39 16.94 -3.81
N GLN A 146 4.56 17.85 -3.34
CA GLN A 146 4.06 18.99 -4.12
C GLN A 146 5.18 19.94 -4.51
N GLU A 147 6.03 20.35 -3.56
CA GLU A 147 7.13 21.28 -3.78
C GLU A 147 8.16 20.74 -4.80
N ASN A 148 8.33 19.42 -4.88
CA ASN A 148 9.32 18.78 -5.74
C ASN A 148 8.72 18.08 -6.97
N ASN A 149 7.39 18.17 -7.19
CA ASN A 149 6.66 17.46 -8.25
C ASN A 149 6.90 15.93 -8.24
N ILE A 150 6.89 15.36 -7.04
CA ILE A 150 7.08 13.92 -6.76
C ILE A 150 5.72 13.27 -6.52
N LYS A 151 5.53 12.01 -6.93
CA LYS A 151 4.31 11.25 -6.69
C LYS A 151 4.33 10.62 -5.29
N LEU A 152 3.15 10.58 -4.66
CA LEU A 152 2.95 9.90 -3.38
C LEU A 152 2.15 8.61 -3.62
N ILE A 153 2.66 7.48 -3.14
CA ILE A 153 1.94 6.21 -3.07
C ILE A 153 2.05 5.71 -1.64
N GLU A 154 0.96 5.30 -1.03
CA GLU A 154 0.93 4.84 0.35
C GLU A 154 0.86 3.30 0.40
N ASP A 155 1.78 2.68 1.11
CA ASP A 155 1.66 1.28 1.52
C ASP A 155 0.84 1.21 2.82
N ALA A 156 -0.44 0.96 2.68
CA ALA A 156 -1.41 0.89 3.76
C ALA A 156 -1.74 -0.56 4.18
N ALA A 157 -0.84 -1.52 3.94
CA ALA A 157 -1.07 -2.93 4.26
C ALA A 157 -1.43 -3.19 5.74
N HIS A 158 -1.05 -2.29 6.65
CA HIS A 158 -1.38 -2.35 8.07
C HIS A 158 -2.45 -1.32 8.49
N ALA A 159 -2.99 -0.51 7.59
CA ALA A 159 -3.77 0.70 7.93
C ALA A 159 -5.08 0.83 7.13
N ALA A 160 -5.75 -0.28 6.85
CA ALA A 160 -7.06 -0.29 6.16
C ALA A 160 -8.23 -0.32 7.15
#